data_2d76e258144ea2f739ec34ba8081419a
#
_entry.id   2d76e258144ea2f739ec34ba8081419a
#
_cell.length_a   1.000
_cell.length_b   1.000
_cell.length_c   1.000
_cell.angle_alpha   90.00
_cell.angle_beta   90.00
_cell.angle_gamma   90.00
#
_symmetry.space_group_name_H-M   'P 1'
#
loop_
_entity.id
_entity.type
_entity.pdbx_description
1 polymer ?
#
loop_
_entity_poly.entity_id
_entity_poly.type
_entity_poly.pdbx_seq_one_letter_code
_entity_poly.pdbx_strand_id
1 'polypeptide(L)'
;MKQFCPKSCPSAKEPFAGFYYRQYKAGDKFFIEPGDVHHLVFVMSGTLIVSSEERRSFPVTASNFFFCYNCGHYEINPQSDIEIIVAYFSRPGAACDVASLLQYTKDQGDFEYQFTSYAVNEQLSEFLNLISRYLDDGIPCAHMHQSAIEMLFVVFRFYYDVEDLAQLFFNLFDHKISFRTMVEGNRVKARNLNHLAELCGYDINTFNVVFRRHYPGYTPGVWMQIQRKDEILADLAETDAPIYYISKKYGFSSSSHLGEYCKKYLGDTPTKIRARYKKKD
;
A
#
# COMPACT_ATOMS: atom_id res chain seq x y z
N MET A 1 27.13 -2.71 20.61
CA MET A 1 27.26 -2.40 19.17
C MET A 1 27.22 -0.89 18.96
N LYS A 2 28.13 -0.31 18.17
CA LYS A 2 28.05 1.11 17.79
C LYS A 2 27.00 1.20 16.68
N GLN A 3 25.82 1.74 17.01
CA GLN A 3 24.76 1.97 16.02
C GLN A 3 25.24 3.06 15.03
N PHE A 4 25.43 2.67 13.78
CA PHE A 4 25.81 3.59 12.69
C PHE A 4 24.62 4.40 12.16
N CYS A 5 23.39 4.07 12.55
CA CYS A 5 22.20 4.82 12.14
C CYS A 5 21.90 5.90 13.20
N PRO A 6 22.08 7.18 12.89
CA PRO A 6 21.76 8.24 13.83
C PRO A 6 20.26 8.26 14.13
N LYS A 7 19.90 8.58 15.38
CA LYS A 7 18.48 8.77 15.81
C LYS A 7 17.72 9.83 15.00
N SER A 8 18.45 10.64 14.23
CA SER A 8 17.94 11.70 13.34
C SER A 8 17.87 11.28 11.86
N CYS A 9 17.85 9.98 11.53
CA CYS A 9 17.71 9.53 10.17
C CYS A 9 16.40 10.09 9.56
N PRO A 10 16.44 10.83 8.43
CA PRO A 10 15.25 11.39 7.78
C PRO A 10 14.21 10.34 7.38
N SER A 11 14.63 9.08 7.29
CA SER A 11 13.76 7.94 6.97
C SER A 11 13.06 7.32 8.20
N ALA A 12 13.14 7.96 9.37
CA ALA A 12 12.46 7.52 10.60
C ALA A 12 10.93 7.77 10.59
N LYS A 13 10.39 8.37 9.55
CA LYS A 13 8.93 8.32 9.27
C LYS A 13 8.59 6.88 8.94
N GLU A 14 7.48 6.37 9.46
CA GLU A 14 7.01 5.00 9.30
C GLU A 14 7.23 4.52 7.85
N PRO A 15 8.03 3.48 7.64
CA PRO A 15 8.34 3.04 6.29
C PRO A 15 7.06 2.48 5.65
N PHE A 16 6.79 2.88 4.39
CA PHE A 16 5.71 2.28 3.57
C PHE A 16 5.98 0.81 3.21
N ALA A 17 7.07 0.24 3.73
CA ALA A 17 7.46 -1.14 3.54
C ALA A 17 8.36 -1.62 4.69
N GLY A 18 8.17 -2.86 5.12
CA GLY A 18 9.00 -3.43 6.19
C GLY A 18 8.55 -4.79 6.66
N PHE A 19 9.13 -5.18 7.79
CA PHE A 19 8.84 -6.45 8.44
C PHE A 19 8.54 -6.22 9.91
N TYR A 20 7.64 -7.04 10.46
CA TYR A 20 7.45 -7.17 11.90
C TYR A 20 7.20 -8.64 12.29
N TYR A 21 7.50 -8.97 13.53
CA TYR A 21 7.27 -10.26 14.14
C TYR A 21 6.12 -10.17 15.13
N ARG A 22 5.27 -11.19 15.21
CA ARG A 22 4.17 -11.30 16.16
C ARG A 22 3.99 -12.74 16.61
N GLN A 23 3.52 -12.87 17.84
CA GLN A 23 3.07 -14.11 18.43
C GLN A 23 1.61 -13.98 18.85
N TYR A 24 0.85 -15.03 18.65
CA TYR A 24 -0.55 -15.10 19.07
C TYR A 24 -0.80 -16.45 19.73
N LYS A 25 -1.73 -16.50 20.69
CA LYS A 25 -2.14 -17.71 21.36
C LYS A 25 -3.28 -18.39 20.61
N ALA A 26 -3.42 -19.70 20.84
CA ALA A 26 -4.57 -20.45 20.35
C ALA A 26 -5.88 -19.77 20.78
N GLY A 27 -6.77 -19.53 19.79
CA GLY A 27 -8.05 -18.87 20.01
C GLY A 27 -8.05 -17.33 19.97
N ASP A 28 -6.88 -16.69 19.88
CA ASP A 28 -6.82 -15.27 19.55
C ASP A 28 -7.44 -15.05 18.18
N LYS A 29 -7.96 -13.82 17.97
CA LYS A 29 -8.44 -13.37 16.66
C LYS A 29 -7.81 -12.05 16.31
N PHE A 30 -7.32 -11.92 15.08
CA PHE A 30 -6.87 -10.64 14.58
C PHE A 30 -7.30 -10.43 13.13
N PHE A 31 -7.31 -9.18 12.69
CA PHE A 31 -7.82 -8.78 11.41
C PHE A 31 -6.74 -8.03 10.63
N ILE A 32 -6.71 -8.23 9.32
CA ILE A 32 -6.02 -7.38 8.38
C ILE A 32 -7.12 -6.63 7.63
N GLU A 33 -7.24 -5.35 7.94
CA GLU A 33 -8.25 -4.46 7.40
C GLU A 33 -7.75 -3.81 6.10
N PRO A 34 -8.66 -3.37 5.21
CA PRO A 34 -8.29 -2.57 4.06
C PRO A 34 -7.48 -1.33 4.46
N GLY A 35 -6.37 -1.09 3.76
CA GLY A 35 -5.43 0.00 4.07
C GLY A 35 -4.50 0.34 2.92
N ASP A 36 -3.38 0.99 3.25
CA ASP A 36 -2.43 1.50 2.26
C ASP A 36 -1.35 0.48 1.87
N VAL A 37 -1.26 -0.65 2.60
CA VAL A 37 -0.20 -1.65 2.43
C VAL A 37 -0.76 -3.05 2.23
N HIS A 38 -0.08 -3.82 1.41
CA HIS A 38 -0.26 -5.26 1.27
C HIS A 38 0.51 -6.00 2.36
N HIS A 39 0.09 -7.22 2.68
CA HIS A 39 0.76 -8.05 3.69
C HIS A 39 1.08 -9.43 3.13
N LEU A 40 2.33 -9.87 3.29
CA LEU A 40 2.74 -11.26 3.15
C LEU A 40 2.94 -11.83 4.55
N VAL A 41 2.18 -12.83 4.89
CA VAL A 41 2.18 -13.46 6.23
C VAL A 41 2.89 -14.79 6.15
N PHE A 42 4.04 -14.90 6.80
CA PHE A 42 4.85 -16.11 6.90
C PHE A 42 4.58 -16.78 8.24
N VAL A 43 4.07 -18.01 8.22
CA VAL A 43 3.78 -18.80 9.44
C VAL A 43 5.03 -19.58 9.84
N MET A 44 5.72 -19.09 10.88
CA MET A 44 6.98 -19.71 11.36
C MET A 44 6.72 -20.93 12.22
N SER A 45 5.65 -20.89 13.03
CA SER A 45 5.23 -22.02 13.87
C SER A 45 3.71 -22.06 14.03
N GLY A 46 3.18 -23.25 14.30
CA GLY A 46 1.76 -23.48 14.58
C GLY A 46 0.86 -23.57 13.36
N THR A 47 -0.44 -23.40 13.58
CA THR A 47 -1.50 -23.48 12.57
C THR A 47 -2.53 -22.37 12.77
N LEU A 48 -3.07 -21.84 11.70
CA LEU A 48 -4.12 -20.82 11.71
C LEU A 48 -5.14 -21.05 10.59
N ILE A 49 -6.30 -20.45 10.73
CA ILE A 49 -7.33 -20.39 9.68
C ILE A 49 -7.45 -18.94 9.22
N VAL A 50 -7.38 -18.73 7.91
CA VAL A 50 -7.66 -17.45 7.26
C VAL A 50 -9.04 -17.49 6.64
N SER A 51 -9.82 -16.45 6.86
CA SER A 51 -11.12 -16.23 6.21
C SER A 51 -11.08 -14.88 5.48
N SER A 52 -11.57 -14.84 4.26
CA SER A 52 -11.72 -13.63 3.44
C SER A 52 -13.08 -13.63 2.74
N GLU A 53 -13.42 -12.54 2.03
CA GLU A 53 -14.61 -12.48 1.20
C GLU A 53 -14.60 -13.54 0.08
N GLU A 54 -13.42 -13.89 -0.42
CA GLU A 54 -13.22 -14.87 -1.49
C GLU A 54 -13.25 -16.31 -0.96
N ARG A 55 -12.82 -16.53 0.29
CA ARG A 55 -12.73 -17.87 0.89
C ARG A 55 -13.02 -17.86 2.39
N ARG A 56 -14.09 -18.54 2.78
CA ARG A 56 -14.61 -18.50 4.15
C ARG A 56 -13.74 -19.22 5.20
N SER A 57 -12.88 -20.15 4.81
CA SER A 57 -12.03 -20.88 5.74
C SER A 57 -10.90 -21.57 5.00
N PHE A 58 -9.68 -21.12 5.25
CA PHE A 58 -8.49 -21.67 4.64
C PHE A 58 -7.43 -21.95 5.70
N PRO A 59 -7.07 -23.24 5.96
CA PRO A 59 -6.05 -23.59 6.93
C PRO A 59 -4.64 -23.31 6.37
N VAL A 60 -3.79 -22.71 7.19
CA VAL A 60 -2.36 -22.49 6.92
C VAL A 60 -1.55 -23.04 8.06
N THR A 61 -0.52 -23.81 7.74
CA THR A 61 0.37 -24.44 8.71
C THR A 61 1.76 -23.78 8.70
N ALA A 62 2.57 -24.09 9.69
CA ALA A 62 3.98 -23.68 9.73
C ALA A 62 4.71 -23.96 8.40
N SER A 63 5.72 -23.18 8.11
CA SER A 63 6.50 -23.23 6.87
C SER A 63 5.67 -22.95 5.60
N ASN A 64 4.56 -22.23 5.74
CA ASN A 64 3.78 -21.72 4.62
C ASN A 64 3.58 -20.20 4.77
N PHE A 65 3.27 -19.55 3.65
CA PHE A 65 2.94 -18.13 3.63
C PHE A 65 1.76 -17.86 2.68
N PHE A 66 1.11 -16.74 2.88
CA PHE A 66 -0.01 -16.28 2.05
C PHE A 66 0.01 -14.76 1.89
N PHE A 67 -0.72 -14.29 0.91
CA PHE A 67 -0.79 -12.88 0.57
C PHE A 67 -2.16 -12.28 0.89
N CYS A 68 -2.14 -11.17 1.63
CA CYS A 68 -3.31 -10.35 1.89
C CYS A 68 -3.13 -9.02 1.15
N TYR A 69 -3.93 -8.77 0.12
CA TYR A 69 -3.86 -7.51 -0.59
C TYR A 69 -4.56 -6.38 0.17
N ASN A 70 -4.14 -5.16 -0.06
CA ASN A 70 -4.50 -3.99 0.73
C ASN A 70 -5.99 -3.60 0.72
N CYS A 71 -6.77 -4.08 -0.25
CA CYS A 71 -8.22 -3.82 -0.33
C CYS A 71 -9.06 -4.96 0.26
N GLY A 72 -8.43 -6.07 0.66
CA GLY A 72 -9.11 -7.23 1.22
C GLY A 72 -9.34 -7.10 2.74
N HIS A 73 -10.37 -7.77 3.22
CA HIS A 73 -10.62 -7.97 4.64
C HIS A 73 -10.33 -9.41 5.00
N TYR A 74 -9.42 -9.64 5.96
CA TYR A 74 -9.00 -10.98 6.37
C TYR A 74 -9.16 -11.14 7.87
N GLU A 75 -9.90 -12.18 8.27
CA GLU A 75 -9.96 -12.66 9.65
C GLU A 75 -8.98 -13.81 9.81
N ILE A 76 -8.09 -13.75 10.80
CA ILE A 76 -7.07 -14.74 11.06
C ILE A 76 -7.30 -15.31 12.46
N ASN A 77 -7.48 -16.63 12.51
CA ASN A 77 -7.81 -17.39 13.71
C ASN A 77 -6.73 -18.45 14.00
N PRO A 78 -5.79 -18.20 14.93
CA PRO A 78 -4.85 -19.19 15.42
C PRO A 78 -5.55 -20.41 16.03
N GLN A 79 -5.21 -21.61 15.54
CA GLN A 79 -5.69 -22.89 16.06
C GLN A 79 -4.72 -23.51 17.08
N SER A 80 -3.49 -23.06 17.09
CA SER A 80 -2.45 -23.32 18.08
C SER A 80 -1.72 -22.02 18.41
N ASP A 81 -0.80 -22.02 19.36
CA ASP A 81 0.15 -20.91 19.50
C ASP A 81 0.93 -20.77 18.19
N ILE A 82 1.00 -19.55 17.65
CA ILE A 82 1.65 -19.25 16.36
C ILE A 82 2.71 -18.17 16.51
N GLU A 83 3.70 -18.28 15.66
CA GLU A 83 4.68 -17.23 15.40
C GLU A 83 4.62 -16.85 13.92
N ILE A 84 4.53 -15.57 13.63
CA ILE A 84 4.48 -15.07 12.27
C ILE A 84 5.49 -13.95 12.05
N ILE A 85 6.07 -13.92 10.85
CA ILE A 85 6.71 -12.75 10.29
C ILE A 85 5.77 -12.17 9.25
N VAL A 86 5.57 -10.87 9.28
CA VAL A 86 4.76 -10.16 8.29
C VAL A 86 5.62 -9.18 7.55
N ALA A 87 5.69 -9.33 6.22
CA ALA A 87 6.20 -8.31 5.34
C ALA A 87 5.04 -7.43 4.88
N TYR A 88 5.20 -6.11 4.96
CA TYR A 88 4.19 -5.15 4.48
C TYR A 88 4.83 -4.17 3.49
N PHE A 89 4.08 -3.81 2.45
CA PHE A 89 4.55 -2.88 1.41
C PHE A 89 3.37 -2.26 0.66
N SER A 90 3.54 -1.02 0.23
CA SER A 90 2.54 -0.32 -0.60
C SER A 90 2.69 -0.61 -2.09
N ARG A 91 3.89 -1.01 -2.52
CA ARG A 91 4.22 -1.39 -3.90
C ARG A 91 5.14 -2.59 -3.89
N PRO A 92 4.98 -3.52 -4.84
CA PRO A 92 5.94 -4.61 -4.98
C PRO A 92 7.34 -4.06 -5.26
N GLY A 93 8.36 -4.80 -4.84
CA GLY A 93 9.75 -4.47 -5.14
C GLY A 93 10.01 -4.43 -6.65
N ALA A 94 11.03 -3.69 -7.07
CA ALA A 94 11.38 -3.54 -8.48
C ALA A 94 11.72 -4.89 -9.17
N ALA A 95 12.13 -5.89 -8.41
CA ALA A 95 12.38 -7.25 -8.88
C ALA A 95 11.09 -8.03 -9.21
N CYS A 96 9.91 -7.55 -8.77
CA CYS A 96 8.63 -8.11 -9.16
C CYS A 96 8.35 -7.74 -10.61
N ASP A 97 8.52 -8.70 -11.51
CA ASP A 97 8.24 -8.51 -12.93
C ASP A 97 6.74 -8.63 -13.20
N VAL A 98 6.02 -7.57 -12.82
CA VAL A 98 4.56 -7.44 -13.00
C VAL A 98 4.14 -7.70 -14.45
N ALA A 99 4.93 -7.23 -15.41
CA ALA A 99 4.61 -7.37 -16.83
C ALA A 99 4.63 -8.84 -17.27
N SER A 100 5.63 -9.61 -16.86
CA SER A 100 5.71 -11.04 -17.15
C SER A 100 4.61 -11.84 -16.47
N LEU A 101 4.26 -11.50 -15.21
CA LEU A 101 3.16 -12.16 -14.50
C LEU A 101 1.80 -11.87 -15.16
N LEU A 102 1.56 -10.64 -15.58
CA LEU A 102 0.36 -10.27 -16.36
C LEU A 102 0.30 -10.97 -17.72
N GLN A 103 1.44 -11.10 -18.39
CA GLN A 103 1.49 -11.80 -19.66
C GLN A 103 1.17 -13.28 -19.48
N TYR A 104 1.75 -13.92 -18.46
CA TYR A 104 1.45 -15.31 -18.12
C TYR A 104 -0.05 -15.53 -17.90
N THR A 105 -0.72 -14.69 -17.09
CA THR A 105 -2.18 -14.84 -16.84
C THR A 105 -3.02 -14.68 -18.11
N LYS A 106 -2.61 -13.82 -19.05
CA LYS A 106 -3.28 -13.65 -20.35
C LYS A 106 -3.09 -14.85 -21.28
N ASP A 107 -1.89 -15.42 -21.28
CA ASP A 107 -1.54 -16.56 -22.16
C ASP A 107 -2.28 -17.84 -21.72
N GLN A 108 -2.66 -17.95 -20.45
CA GLN A 108 -3.44 -19.09 -19.92
C GLN A 108 -4.93 -19.04 -20.30
N GLY A 109 -5.45 -17.92 -20.82
CA GLY A 109 -6.83 -17.76 -21.28
C GLY A 109 -7.90 -17.85 -20.20
N ASP A 110 -7.97 -18.96 -19.48
CA ASP A 110 -8.93 -19.23 -18.39
C ASP A 110 -8.28 -19.20 -17.01
N PHE A 111 -7.34 -18.27 -16.78
CA PHE A 111 -6.69 -18.11 -15.48
C PHE A 111 -7.69 -17.72 -14.41
N GLU A 112 -7.92 -18.60 -13.44
CA GLU A 112 -8.80 -18.36 -12.30
C GLU A 112 -7.99 -18.17 -11.02
N TYR A 113 -8.16 -17.02 -10.40
CA TYR A 113 -7.52 -16.72 -9.12
C TYR A 113 -8.13 -17.55 -7.99
N GLN A 114 -7.29 -18.17 -7.18
CA GLN A 114 -7.69 -18.85 -5.96
C GLN A 114 -6.77 -18.45 -4.80
N PHE A 115 -7.38 -17.95 -3.72
CA PHE A 115 -6.63 -17.70 -2.49
C PHE A 115 -6.02 -19.01 -1.97
N THR A 116 -4.70 -19.03 -1.85
CA THR A 116 -3.95 -20.21 -1.39
C THR A 116 -2.72 -19.82 -0.57
N SER A 117 -2.06 -20.79 0.03
CA SER A 117 -0.76 -20.64 0.70
C SER A 117 0.32 -21.38 -0.07
N TYR A 118 1.54 -20.92 0.07
CA TYR A 118 2.72 -21.43 -0.60
C TYR A 118 3.74 -21.91 0.41
N ALA A 119 4.49 -22.96 0.06
CA ALA A 119 5.55 -23.45 0.92
C ALA A 119 6.72 -22.48 0.98
N VAL A 120 7.27 -22.28 2.17
CA VAL A 120 8.54 -21.60 2.36
C VAL A 120 9.66 -22.57 1.96
N ASN A 121 10.33 -22.29 0.83
CA ASN A 121 11.50 -23.06 0.40
C ASN A 121 12.75 -22.71 1.22
N GLU A 122 13.85 -23.41 0.97
CA GLU A 122 15.10 -23.25 1.72
C GLU A 122 15.62 -21.81 1.67
N GLN A 123 15.66 -21.20 0.48
CA GLN A 123 16.19 -19.85 0.27
C GLN A 123 15.33 -18.76 0.96
N LEU A 124 14.02 -18.91 0.90
CA LEU A 124 13.11 -18.02 1.62
C LEU A 124 13.24 -18.22 3.14
N SER A 125 13.44 -19.47 3.60
CA SER A 125 13.66 -19.78 5.02
C SER A 125 14.94 -19.12 5.55
N GLU A 126 16.05 -19.19 4.81
CA GLU A 126 17.30 -18.52 5.15
C GLU A 126 17.12 -17.01 5.24
N PHE A 127 16.44 -16.42 4.25
CA PHE A 127 16.09 -15.00 4.25
C PHE A 127 15.26 -14.62 5.48
N LEU A 128 14.19 -15.35 5.79
CA LEU A 128 13.33 -15.09 6.95
C LEU A 128 14.08 -15.23 8.28
N ASN A 129 15.00 -16.19 8.39
CA ASN A 129 15.86 -16.35 9.55
C ASN A 129 16.79 -15.13 9.76
N LEU A 130 17.30 -14.55 8.67
CA LEU A 130 18.07 -13.31 8.74
C LEU A 130 17.21 -12.13 9.20
N ILE A 131 16.00 -12.00 8.65
CA ILE A 131 15.05 -10.97 9.05
C ILE A 131 14.66 -11.11 10.52
N SER A 132 14.36 -12.32 10.99
CA SER A 132 14.04 -12.58 12.40
C SER A 132 15.15 -12.05 13.32
N ARG A 133 16.41 -12.35 13.03
CA ARG A 133 17.56 -11.84 13.82
C ARG A 133 17.62 -10.31 13.83
N TYR A 134 17.36 -9.66 12.70
CA TYR A 134 17.34 -8.19 12.65
C TYR A 134 16.20 -7.60 13.47
N LEU A 135 15.04 -8.25 13.50
CA LEU A 135 13.89 -7.83 14.31
C LEU A 135 14.17 -8.06 15.80
N ASP A 136 14.80 -9.19 16.17
CA ASP A 136 15.19 -9.49 17.56
C ASP A 136 16.29 -8.54 18.08
N ASP A 137 17.23 -8.16 17.23
CA ASP A 137 18.26 -7.15 17.53
C ASP A 137 17.68 -5.72 17.63
N GLY A 138 16.39 -5.54 17.34
CA GLY A 138 15.69 -4.26 17.41
C GLY A 138 16.27 -3.21 16.46
N ILE A 139 16.63 -3.58 15.23
CA ILE A 139 17.21 -2.68 14.22
C ILE A 139 16.10 -1.80 13.61
N PRO A 140 15.97 -0.51 13.98
CA PRO A 140 14.88 0.35 13.52
C PRO A 140 15.20 1.08 12.20
N CYS A 141 15.95 0.46 11.30
CA CYS A 141 16.43 1.13 10.10
C CYS A 141 15.45 0.96 8.95
N ALA A 142 14.77 2.05 8.55
CA ALA A 142 13.85 2.04 7.42
C ALA A 142 14.52 1.63 6.09
N HIS A 143 15.78 1.98 5.88
CA HIS A 143 16.53 1.53 4.69
C HIS A 143 16.76 0.02 4.70
N MET A 144 17.03 -0.58 5.86
CA MET A 144 17.15 -2.03 5.97
C MET A 144 15.83 -2.70 5.57
N HIS A 145 14.71 -2.23 6.12
CA HIS A 145 13.38 -2.75 5.79
C HIS A 145 13.07 -2.62 4.29
N GLN A 146 13.36 -1.46 3.68
CA GLN A 146 13.14 -1.24 2.26
C GLN A 146 14.01 -2.19 1.40
N SER A 147 15.31 -2.29 1.71
CA SER A 147 16.22 -3.19 0.99
C SER A 147 15.84 -4.66 1.17
N ALA A 148 15.34 -5.02 2.35
CA ALA A 148 14.88 -6.38 2.62
C ALA A 148 13.60 -6.73 1.83
N ILE A 149 12.68 -5.79 1.63
CA ILE A 149 11.52 -5.99 0.74
C ILE A 149 11.98 -6.20 -0.71
N GLU A 150 12.93 -5.39 -1.21
CA GLU A 150 13.48 -5.60 -2.55
C GLU A 150 14.14 -7.01 -2.69
N MET A 151 14.90 -7.43 -1.68
CA MET A 151 15.54 -8.76 -1.67
C MET A 151 14.49 -9.88 -1.62
N LEU A 152 13.39 -9.73 -0.87
CA LEU A 152 12.29 -10.69 -0.85
C LEU A 152 11.72 -10.94 -2.24
N PHE A 153 11.51 -9.87 -3.04
CA PHE A 153 11.04 -10.01 -4.41
C PHE A 153 12.09 -10.65 -5.35
N VAL A 154 13.38 -10.46 -5.07
CA VAL A 154 14.44 -11.20 -5.77
C VAL A 154 14.35 -12.69 -5.45
N VAL A 155 14.17 -13.07 -4.16
CA VAL A 155 13.98 -14.48 -3.77
C VAL A 155 12.76 -15.08 -4.48
N PHE A 156 11.63 -14.41 -4.48
CA PHE A 156 10.45 -14.88 -5.21
C PHE A 156 10.76 -15.09 -6.69
N ARG A 157 11.34 -14.12 -7.38
CA ARG A 157 11.61 -14.17 -8.81
C ARG A 157 12.49 -15.35 -9.23
N PHE A 158 13.47 -15.73 -8.41
CA PHE A 158 14.47 -16.74 -8.77
C PHE A 158 14.18 -18.14 -8.22
N TYR A 159 13.32 -18.25 -7.21
CA TYR A 159 13.12 -19.51 -6.48
C TYR A 159 11.67 -19.97 -6.39
N TYR A 160 10.74 -19.29 -7.08
CA TYR A 160 9.35 -19.69 -7.21
C TYR A 160 8.94 -19.69 -8.68
N ASP A 161 8.02 -20.58 -9.03
CA ASP A 161 7.52 -20.69 -10.40
C ASP A 161 6.63 -19.50 -10.76
N VAL A 162 6.62 -19.14 -12.06
CA VAL A 162 5.83 -18.01 -12.57
C VAL A 162 4.34 -18.19 -12.31
N GLU A 163 3.86 -19.44 -12.35
CA GLU A 163 2.47 -19.80 -12.06
C GLU A 163 2.09 -19.46 -10.61
N ASP A 164 2.91 -19.91 -9.63
CA ASP A 164 2.73 -19.62 -8.22
C ASP A 164 2.76 -18.12 -7.95
N LEU A 165 3.70 -17.39 -8.56
CA LEU A 165 3.79 -15.94 -8.41
C LEU A 165 2.63 -15.20 -9.07
N ALA A 166 2.13 -15.70 -10.21
CA ALA A 166 0.97 -15.13 -10.86
C ALA A 166 -0.30 -15.31 -10.01
N GLN A 167 -0.48 -16.47 -9.38
CA GLN A 167 -1.55 -16.71 -8.41
C GLN A 167 -1.36 -15.85 -7.14
N LEU A 168 -0.17 -15.87 -6.53
CA LEU A 168 0.12 -15.15 -5.29
C LEU A 168 -0.15 -13.66 -5.43
N PHE A 169 0.30 -13.06 -6.52
CA PHE A 169 0.23 -11.62 -6.75
C PHE A 169 -0.90 -11.18 -7.68
N PHE A 170 -1.83 -12.09 -8.05
CA PHE A 170 -2.91 -11.77 -8.99
C PHE A 170 -3.66 -10.50 -8.64
N ASN A 171 -4.01 -10.33 -7.38
CA ASN A 171 -4.73 -9.15 -6.89
C ASN A 171 -3.91 -7.85 -6.91
N LEU A 172 -2.58 -7.91 -7.08
CA LEU A 172 -1.77 -6.72 -7.38
C LEU A 172 -1.97 -6.23 -8.81
N PHE A 173 -2.41 -7.11 -9.71
CA PHE A 173 -2.57 -6.86 -11.13
C PHE A 173 -4.03 -6.74 -11.56
N ASP A 174 -4.96 -7.15 -10.69
CA ASP A 174 -6.38 -7.02 -10.99
C ASP A 174 -6.70 -5.55 -11.31
N HIS A 175 -7.41 -5.35 -12.42
CA HIS A 175 -7.83 -4.02 -12.90
C HIS A 175 -8.48 -3.16 -11.81
N LYS A 176 -9.07 -3.78 -10.78
CA LYS A 176 -9.65 -3.07 -9.65
C LYS A 176 -8.60 -2.34 -8.81
N ILE A 177 -7.53 -3.02 -8.44
CA ILE A 177 -6.43 -2.45 -7.63
C ILE A 177 -5.58 -1.54 -8.49
N SER A 178 -5.29 -1.96 -9.72
CA SER A 178 -4.59 -1.16 -10.73
C SER A 178 -5.30 0.19 -10.96
N PHE A 179 -6.64 0.21 -11.03
CA PHE A 179 -7.39 1.43 -11.24
C PHE A 179 -7.22 2.42 -10.07
N ARG A 180 -7.37 1.98 -8.82
CA ARG A 180 -7.16 2.84 -7.65
C ARG A 180 -5.74 3.39 -7.58
N THR A 181 -4.74 2.53 -7.69
CA THR A 181 -3.32 2.93 -7.70
C THR A 181 -3.03 3.94 -8.81
N MET A 182 -3.62 3.74 -9.99
CA MET A 182 -3.48 4.63 -11.14
C MET A 182 -4.15 5.99 -10.88
N VAL A 183 -5.34 6.00 -10.30
CA VAL A 183 -6.06 7.23 -9.92
C VAL A 183 -5.29 7.99 -8.84
N GLU A 184 -4.86 7.32 -7.77
CA GLU A 184 -4.08 7.92 -6.68
C GLU A 184 -2.73 8.46 -7.16
N GLY A 185 -2.02 7.70 -8.00
CA GLY A 185 -0.72 8.10 -8.54
C GLY A 185 -0.78 9.29 -9.50
N ASN A 186 -1.91 9.49 -10.18
CA ASN A 186 -2.10 10.56 -11.16
C ASN A 186 -2.86 11.77 -10.62
N ARG A 187 -3.49 11.68 -9.44
CA ARG A 187 -4.34 12.76 -8.90
C ARG A 187 -3.63 14.11 -8.76
N VAL A 188 -2.37 14.11 -8.29
CA VAL A 188 -1.59 15.34 -8.08
C VAL A 188 -1.18 15.99 -9.40
N LYS A 189 -0.97 15.17 -10.44
CA LYS A 189 -0.63 15.63 -11.80
C LYS A 189 -1.85 16.13 -12.56
N ALA A 190 -3.05 15.68 -12.15
CA ALA A 190 -4.29 15.97 -12.85
C ALA A 190 -4.75 17.41 -12.63
N ARG A 191 -4.91 18.17 -13.72
CA ARG A 191 -5.42 19.56 -13.69
C ARG A 191 -6.93 19.61 -13.45
N ASN A 192 -7.66 18.64 -13.96
CA ASN A 192 -9.10 18.48 -13.85
C ASN A 192 -9.48 17.01 -14.06
N LEU A 193 -10.77 16.69 -13.96
CA LEU A 193 -11.28 15.34 -14.08
C LEU A 193 -11.00 14.70 -15.45
N ASN A 194 -11.15 15.44 -16.54
CA ASN A 194 -10.86 14.91 -17.88
C ASN A 194 -9.38 14.54 -18.00
N HIS A 195 -8.48 15.39 -17.51
CA HIS A 195 -7.06 15.12 -17.51
C HIS A 195 -6.69 13.94 -16.58
N LEU A 196 -7.42 13.74 -15.47
CA LEU A 196 -7.22 12.55 -14.64
C LEU A 196 -7.62 11.27 -15.39
N ALA A 197 -8.77 11.29 -16.08
CA ALA A 197 -9.22 10.18 -16.90
C ALA A 197 -8.21 9.83 -18.01
N GLU A 198 -7.70 10.84 -18.73
CA GLU A 198 -6.66 10.70 -19.77
C GLU A 198 -5.36 10.09 -19.18
N LEU A 199 -4.88 10.60 -18.05
CA LEU A 199 -3.68 10.06 -17.36
C LEU A 199 -3.87 8.61 -16.90
N CYS A 200 -5.13 8.20 -16.66
CA CYS A 200 -5.50 6.83 -16.34
C CYS A 200 -5.82 5.99 -17.57
N GLY A 201 -5.67 6.51 -18.79
CA GLY A 201 -5.91 5.77 -20.04
C GLY A 201 -7.39 5.53 -20.36
N TYR A 202 -8.31 6.32 -19.82
CA TYR A 202 -9.75 6.20 -20.02
C TYR A 202 -10.35 7.43 -20.69
N ASP A 203 -11.38 7.22 -21.50
CA ASP A 203 -12.31 8.30 -21.81
C ASP A 203 -13.14 8.67 -20.58
N ILE A 204 -13.66 9.92 -20.53
CA ILE A 204 -14.35 10.43 -19.33
C ILE A 204 -15.59 9.65 -18.94
N ASN A 205 -16.33 9.07 -19.90
CA ASN A 205 -17.55 8.33 -19.61
C ASN A 205 -17.21 6.98 -18.98
N THR A 206 -16.28 6.25 -19.59
CA THR A 206 -15.76 4.99 -19.08
C THR A 206 -15.12 5.19 -17.71
N PHE A 207 -14.30 6.25 -17.53
CA PHE A 207 -13.70 6.60 -16.25
C PHE A 207 -14.74 6.80 -15.16
N ASN A 208 -15.81 7.55 -15.41
CA ASN A 208 -16.87 7.77 -14.43
C ASN A 208 -17.56 6.47 -13.99
N VAL A 209 -17.79 5.54 -14.92
CA VAL A 209 -18.41 4.23 -14.64
C VAL A 209 -17.47 3.37 -13.79
N VAL A 210 -16.23 3.24 -14.22
CA VAL A 210 -15.21 2.44 -13.52
C VAL A 210 -14.93 3.04 -12.15
N PHE A 211 -14.79 4.36 -12.05
CA PHE A 211 -14.53 5.06 -10.79
C PHE A 211 -15.60 4.76 -9.72
N ARG A 212 -16.88 4.83 -10.06
CA ARG A 212 -17.98 4.55 -9.12
C ARG A 212 -17.96 3.12 -8.58
N ARG A 213 -17.44 2.16 -9.36
CA ARG A 213 -17.28 0.77 -8.91
C ARG A 213 -16.16 0.61 -7.89
N HIS A 214 -15.10 1.44 -8.01
CA HIS A 214 -13.91 1.37 -7.16
C HIS A 214 -13.95 2.32 -5.96
N TYR A 215 -14.75 3.39 -6.04
CA TYR A 215 -14.96 4.38 -4.98
C TYR A 215 -16.46 4.51 -4.66
N PRO A 216 -17.06 3.49 -4.02
CA PRO A 216 -18.50 3.52 -3.71
C PRO A 216 -18.81 4.73 -2.83
N GLY A 217 -19.91 5.42 -3.15
CA GLY A 217 -20.34 6.64 -2.43
C GLY A 217 -19.71 7.95 -2.93
N TYR A 218 -18.75 7.89 -3.87
CA TYR A 218 -18.13 9.08 -4.44
C TYR A 218 -18.36 9.20 -5.94
N THR A 219 -18.57 10.45 -6.41
CA THR A 219 -18.31 10.76 -7.82
C THR A 219 -16.84 11.19 -7.97
N PRO A 220 -16.22 10.98 -9.15
CA PRO A 220 -14.82 11.39 -9.37
C PRO A 220 -14.56 12.86 -9.04
N GLY A 221 -15.50 13.74 -9.42
CA GLY A 221 -15.36 15.18 -9.16
C GLY A 221 -15.41 15.54 -7.67
N VAL A 222 -16.31 14.92 -6.91
CA VAL A 222 -16.40 15.12 -5.46
C VAL A 222 -15.15 14.58 -4.77
N TRP A 223 -14.71 13.39 -5.16
CA TRP A 223 -13.50 12.78 -4.61
C TRP A 223 -12.26 13.65 -4.88
N MET A 224 -12.06 14.11 -6.11
CA MET A 224 -10.95 15.02 -6.43
C MET A 224 -11.00 16.33 -5.62
N GLN A 225 -12.18 16.87 -5.36
CA GLN A 225 -12.31 18.07 -4.53
C GLN A 225 -11.90 17.82 -3.08
N ILE A 226 -12.27 16.67 -2.51
CA ILE A 226 -11.90 16.27 -1.15
C ILE A 226 -10.37 16.13 -1.08
N GLN A 227 -9.77 15.33 -1.96
CA GLN A 227 -8.33 15.11 -1.97
C GLN A 227 -7.54 16.43 -2.11
N ARG A 228 -7.94 17.28 -3.05
CA ARG A 228 -7.32 18.57 -3.28
C ARG A 228 -7.43 19.52 -2.08
N LYS A 229 -8.57 19.50 -1.39
CA LYS A 229 -8.80 20.27 -0.18
C LYS A 229 -7.84 19.87 0.94
N ASP A 230 -7.69 18.56 1.18
CA ASP A 230 -6.88 18.01 2.26
C ASP A 230 -5.38 18.24 2.00
N GLU A 231 -4.93 18.07 0.75
CA GLU A 231 -3.55 18.37 0.35
C GLU A 231 -3.18 19.85 0.48
N ILE A 232 -4.07 20.75 0.02
CA ILE A 232 -3.86 22.20 0.17
C ILE A 232 -3.80 22.58 1.64
N LEU A 233 -4.67 22.00 2.47
CA LEU A 233 -4.67 22.23 3.89
C LEU A 233 -3.35 21.75 4.54
N ALA A 234 -2.87 20.57 4.19
CA ALA A 234 -1.60 20.03 4.67
C ALA A 234 -0.41 20.94 4.26
N ASP A 235 -0.33 21.34 2.99
CA ASP A 235 0.73 22.24 2.53
C ASP A 235 0.70 23.61 3.25
N LEU A 236 -0.49 24.13 3.53
CA LEU A 236 -0.63 25.39 4.25
C LEU A 236 -0.28 25.26 5.74
N ALA A 237 -0.57 24.11 6.36
CA ALA A 237 -0.36 23.87 7.78
C ALA A 237 1.09 23.45 8.09
N GLU A 238 1.69 22.62 7.25
CA GLU A 238 2.94 21.90 7.55
C GLU A 238 4.16 22.51 6.84
N THR A 239 3.97 23.39 5.83
CA THR A 239 5.08 23.95 5.07
C THR A 239 5.15 25.47 5.12
N ASP A 240 6.37 26.01 4.90
CA ASP A 240 6.62 27.44 4.70
C ASP A 240 6.56 27.86 3.25
N ALA A 241 6.14 26.97 2.35
CA ALA A 241 6.08 27.23 0.92
C ALA A 241 5.27 28.53 0.62
N PRO A 242 5.77 29.43 -0.22
CA PRO A 242 5.04 30.64 -0.61
C PRO A 242 3.65 30.31 -1.16
N ILE A 243 2.64 31.13 -0.84
CA ILE A 243 1.26 30.93 -1.32
C ILE A 243 1.20 30.84 -2.85
N TYR A 244 2.03 31.61 -3.53
CA TYR A 244 2.18 31.54 -4.99
C TYR A 244 2.66 30.13 -5.45
N TYR A 245 3.63 29.55 -4.75
CA TYR A 245 4.11 28.19 -5.08
C TYR A 245 3.00 27.15 -4.91
N ILE A 246 2.26 27.20 -3.80
CA ILE A 246 1.11 26.31 -3.54
C ILE A 246 0.05 26.51 -4.64
N SER A 247 -0.25 27.76 -5.04
CA SER A 247 -1.21 28.00 -6.13
C SER A 247 -0.78 27.34 -7.43
N LYS A 248 0.50 27.41 -7.78
CA LYS A 248 1.07 26.76 -8.97
C LYS A 248 1.03 25.24 -8.87
N LYS A 249 1.44 24.69 -7.73
CA LYS A 249 1.46 23.24 -7.45
C LYS A 249 0.09 22.61 -7.72
N TYR A 250 -0.98 23.26 -7.28
CA TYR A 250 -2.34 22.77 -7.45
C TYR A 250 -3.06 23.32 -8.70
N GLY A 251 -2.34 23.94 -9.63
CA GLY A 251 -2.87 24.35 -10.93
C GLY A 251 -3.86 25.51 -10.87
N PHE A 252 -3.80 26.37 -9.85
CA PHE A 252 -4.54 27.62 -9.82
C PHE A 252 -3.87 28.67 -10.72
N SER A 253 -4.68 29.46 -11.41
CA SER A 253 -4.18 30.52 -12.29
C SER A 253 -3.47 31.64 -11.54
N SER A 254 -3.80 31.84 -10.25
CA SER A 254 -3.21 32.87 -9.39
C SER A 254 -3.37 32.54 -7.91
N SER A 255 -2.59 33.22 -7.05
CA SER A 255 -2.76 33.15 -5.60
C SER A 255 -4.14 33.65 -5.15
N SER A 256 -4.74 34.61 -5.89
CA SER A 256 -6.10 35.09 -5.62
C SER A 256 -7.14 34.00 -5.84
N HIS A 257 -7.01 33.23 -6.93
CA HIS A 257 -7.89 32.10 -7.23
C HIS A 257 -7.77 30.99 -6.16
N LEU A 258 -6.56 30.69 -5.70
CA LEU A 258 -6.37 29.81 -4.52
C LEU A 258 -7.04 30.43 -3.28
N GLY A 259 -6.96 31.75 -3.09
CA GLY A 259 -7.59 32.45 -1.98
C GLY A 259 -9.11 32.31 -1.96
N GLU A 260 -9.76 32.42 -3.11
CA GLU A 260 -11.21 32.20 -3.28
C GLU A 260 -11.58 30.73 -2.99
N TYR A 261 -10.80 29.79 -3.50
CA TYR A 261 -10.97 28.37 -3.22
C TYR A 261 -10.87 28.07 -1.73
N CYS A 262 -9.84 28.57 -1.04
CA CYS A 262 -9.66 28.37 0.40
C CYS A 262 -10.80 28.97 1.22
N LYS A 263 -11.28 30.18 0.86
CA LYS A 263 -12.45 30.78 1.53
C LYS A 263 -13.68 29.91 1.38
N LYS A 264 -13.92 29.39 0.17
CA LYS A 264 -15.11 28.57 -0.14
C LYS A 264 -15.08 27.19 0.53
N TYR A 265 -13.92 26.51 0.51
CA TYR A 265 -13.84 25.09 0.91
C TYR A 265 -13.12 24.84 2.24
N LEU A 266 -12.27 25.78 2.69
CA LEU A 266 -11.51 25.71 3.94
C LEU A 266 -11.94 26.78 4.97
N GLY A 267 -12.86 27.67 4.58
CA GLY A 267 -13.49 28.64 5.47
C GLY A 267 -12.68 29.91 5.73
N ASP A 268 -11.45 30.05 5.20
CA ASP A 268 -10.63 31.26 5.41
C ASP A 268 -9.58 31.43 4.28
N THR A 269 -8.85 32.54 4.30
CA THR A 269 -7.75 32.79 3.36
C THR A 269 -6.55 31.89 3.64
N PRO A 270 -5.72 31.55 2.62
CA PRO A 270 -4.50 30.75 2.83
C PRO A 270 -3.60 31.25 3.93
N THR A 271 -3.38 32.56 4.00
CA THR A 271 -2.54 33.19 5.04
C THR A 271 -3.10 33.01 6.44
N LYS A 272 -4.41 33.17 6.62
CA LYS A 272 -5.06 32.99 7.93
C LYS A 272 -5.10 31.51 8.33
N ILE A 273 -5.33 30.59 7.39
CA ILE A 273 -5.26 29.15 7.62
C ILE A 273 -3.85 28.80 8.12
N ARG A 274 -2.79 29.21 7.41
CA ARG A 274 -1.41 29.01 7.86
C ARG A 274 -1.14 29.56 9.25
N ALA A 275 -1.56 30.79 9.53
CA ALA A 275 -1.36 31.41 10.84
C ALA A 275 -2.07 30.67 11.99
N ARG A 276 -3.21 30.02 11.70
CA ARG A 276 -3.97 29.22 12.70
C ARG A 276 -3.24 27.95 13.12
N TYR A 277 -2.57 27.29 12.18
CA TYR A 277 -1.83 26.05 12.44
C TYR A 277 -0.45 26.32 13.05
N LYS A 278 0.25 27.39 12.68
CA LYS A 278 1.54 27.79 13.27
C LYS A 278 1.45 28.38 14.68
N LYS A 279 0.28 28.77 15.17
CA LYS A 279 0.07 29.24 16.56
C LYS A 279 -0.15 28.10 17.57
N LYS A 280 -0.12 26.83 17.12
CA LYS A 280 -0.34 25.66 17.98
C LYS A 280 0.96 24.96 18.43
N ASP A 281 2.11 25.42 17.94
CA ASP A 281 3.44 25.09 18.42
C ASP A 281 3.98 26.26 19.27
#